data_25bfc89572d8edb9d6a8ecba7c325222
#
_entry.id   25bfc89572d8edb9d6a8ecba7c325222
#
_cell.length_a   1.000
_cell.length_b   1.000
_cell.length_c   1.000
_cell.angle_alpha   90.00
_cell.angle_beta   90.00
_cell.angle_gamma   90.00
#
_symmetry.space_group_name_H-M   'P 1'
#
loop_
_entity.id
_entity.type
_entity.pdbx_description
1 polymer ?
#
loop_
_entity_poly.entity_id
_entity_poly.type
_entity_poly.pdbx_seq_one_letter_code
_entity_poly.pdbx_strand_id
1 'polypeptide(L)'
;QLGPMPFTPVPPNDPSLVRLLNSDVRCRQWVDSVMQRLTLKERIGQLFIYTIAPQQDKANKELLRKVVEDYKVGGLLFSGGLMQNQVMLTNEAQRMAEVPLMITFDGEWGLAMRLRGTPNFPRNMVLGCIQNDTLIYEYGREVARQCRELGVQVNFAPVADVNINPKNPVINTRSFGESPFNVANKVVAYSKGLEDGGVLSVSKHFP
;
A
#
# COMPACT_ATOMS: atom_id res chain seq x y z
N GLN A 1 26.31 16.79 -0.92
CA GLN A 1 26.59 15.35 -0.78
C GLN A 1 26.11 14.93 0.61
N LEU A 2 24.90 14.40 0.69
CA LEU A 2 24.48 13.65 1.87
C LEU A 2 25.24 12.32 1.77
N GLY A 3 26.21 12.13 2.67
CA GLY A 3 26.89 10.86 2.84
C GLY A 3 25.86 9.75 3.16
N PRO A 4 26.22 8.47 2.96
CA PRO A 4 25.31 7.38 3.28
C PRO A 4 24.84 7.54 4.71
N MET A 5 23.51 7.71 4.90
CA MET A 5 22.94 7.65 6.25
C MET A 5 23.27 6.27 6.83
N PRO A 6 23.91 6.20 8.00
CA PRO A 6 24.18 4.92 8.60
C PRO A 6 22.84 4.25 8.91
N PHE A 7 22.53 3.18 8.18
CA PHE A 7 21.42 2.30 8.52
C PHE A 7 21.79 1.62 9.83
N THR A 8 21.23 2.09 10.92
CA THR A 8 21.27 1.37 12.20
C THR A 8 20.09 0.41 12.20
N PRO A 9 20.31 -0.89 12.09
CA PRO A 9 19.21 -1.86 12.18
C PRO A 9 18.49 -1.66 13.52
N VAL A 10 17.20 -1.40 13.48
CA VAL A 10 16.39 -1.42 14.70
C VAL A 10 16.34 -2.86 15.19
N PRO A 11 16.74 -3.16 16.43
CA PRO A 11 16.67 -4.51 16.96
C PRO A 11 15.23 -5.03 16.88
N PRO A 12 15.00 -6.31 16.51
CA PRO A 12 13.65 -6.88 16.39
C PRO A 12 12.81 -6.81 17.67
N ASN A 13 13.44 -6.54 18.79
CA ASN A 13 12.81 -6.37 20.11
C ASN A 13 12.97 -4.96 20.67
N ASP A 14 13.07 -3.92 19.82
CA ASP A 14 13.14 -2.55 20.30
C ASP A 14 11.90 -2.23 21.16
N PRO A 15 12.09 -1.91 22.46
CA PRO A 15 10.98 -1.59 23.35
C PRO A 15 10.15 -0.40 22.86
N SER A 16 10.72 0.49 22.05
CA SER A 16 10.00 1.63 21.47
C SER A 16 8.96 1.20 20.43
N LEU A 17 9.26 0.20 19.60
CA LEU A 17 8.31 -0.39 18.64
C LEU A 17 7.18 -1.13 19.35
N VAL A 18 7.52 -1.95 20.35
CA VAL A 18 6.53 -2.65 21.19
C VAL A 18 5.67 -1.64 21.97
N ARG A 19 6.27 -0.54 22.42
CA ARG A 19 5.58 0.54 23.12
C ARG A 19 4.65 1.32 22.19
N LEU A 20 5.03 1.55 20.94
CA LEU A 20 4.21 2.20 19.92
C LEU A 20 2.96 1.35 19.60
N LEU A 21 3.14 0.04 19.44
CA LEU A 21 2.06 -0.91 19.15
C LEU A 21 1.13 -1.14 20.35
N ASN A 22 1.62 -0.95 21.59
CA ASN A 22 0.86 -1.22 22.83
C ASN A 22 0.42 0.04 23.59
N SER A 23 0.79 1.25 23.15
CA SER A 23 0.63 2.47 23.95
C SER A 23 -0.75 3.11 23.86
N ASP A 24 -1.54 2.82 22.82
CA ASP A 24 -2.87 3.40 22.69
C ASP A 24 -3.92 2.50 23.35
N VAL A 25 -4.31 2.85 24.56
CA VAL A 25 -5.37 2.16 25.33
C VAL A 25 -6.68 2.13 24.52
N ARG A 26 -7.01 3.18 23.78
CA ARG A 26 -8.22 3.25 22.96
C ARG A 26 -8.16 2.27 21.78
N CYS A 27 -6.99 2.15 21.15
CA CYS A 27 -6.78 1.16 20.09
C CYS A 27 -7.00 -0.27 20.61
N ARG A 28 -6.42 -0.63 21.76
CA ARG A 28 -6.64 -1.94 22.37
C ARG A 28 -8.11 -2.19 22.72
N GLN A 29 -8.77 -1.22 23.36
CA GLN A 29 -10.19 -1.32 23.69
C GLN A 29 -11.06 -1.52 22.45
N TRP A 30 -10.74 -0.82 21.36
CA TRP A 30 -11.43 -1.01 20.08
C TRP A 30 -11.20 -2.41 19.51
N VAL A 31 -9.95 -2.87 19.48
CA VAL A 31 -9.60 -4.23 19.00
C VAL A 31 -10.34 -5.28 19.82
N ASP A 32 -10.31 -5.19 21.17
CA ASP A 32 -10.99 -6.12 22.05
C ASP A 32 -12.50 -6.14 21.79
N SER A 33 -13.11 -4.97 21.61
CA SER A 33 -14.53 -4.85 21.32
C SER A 33 -14.92 -5.49 19.98
N VAL A 34 -14.09 -5.36 18.96
CA VAL A 34 -14.29 -6.00 17.63
C VAL A 34 -14.11 -7.51 17.78
N MET A 35 -13.03 -7.95 18.43
CA MET A 35 -12.73 -9.37 18.62
C MET A 35 -13.82 -10.11 19.40
N GLN A 36 -14.49 -9.46 20.36
CA GLN A 36 -15.60 -10.06 21.12
C GLN A 36 -16.87 -10.26 20.26
N ARG A 37 -17.10 -9.39 19.27
CA ARG A 37 -18.30 -9.47 18.42
C ARG A 37 -18.16 -10.47 17.29
N LEU A 38 -16.94 -10.65 16.76
CA LEU A 38 -16.70 -11.52 15.61
C LEU A 38 -16.60 -13.00 16.01
N THR A 39 -17.28 -13.86 15.25
CA THR A 39 -17.10 -15.31 15.30
C THR A 39 -15.70 -15.69 14.81
N LEU A 40 -15.26 -16.94 15.08
CA LEU A 40 -13.96 -17.43 14.59
C LEU A 40 -13.86 -17.32 13.05
N LYS A 41 -14.93 -17.67 12.32
CA LYS A 41 -14.97 -17.56 10.86
C LYS A 41 -14.75 -16.12 10.39
N GLU A 42 -15.41 -15.16 11.02
CA GLU A 42 -15.29 -13.73 10.69
C GLU A 42 -13.92 -13.18 11.06
N ARG A 43 -13.33 -13.59 12.20
CA ARG A 43 -11.95 -13.25 12.56
C ARG A 43 -10.95 -13.76 11.51
N ILE A 44 -11.16 -14.97 10.99
CA ILE A 44 -10.35 -15.51 9.88
C ILE A 44 -10.56 -14.66 8.63
N GLY A 45 -11.78 -14.24 8.31
CA GLY A 45 -12.09 -13.33 7.21
C GLY A 45 -11.27 -12.05 7.27
N GLN A 46 -11.07 -11.47 8.47
CA GLN A 46 -10.27 -10.24 8.66
C GLN A 46 -8.79 -10.39 8.25
N LEU A 47 -8.28 -11.61 8.12
CA LEU A 47 -6.89 -11.85 7.66
C LEU A 47 -6.74 -11.80 6.14
N PHE A 48 -7.84 -11.66 5.39
CA PHE A 48 -7.81 -11.66 3.92
C PHE A 48 -8.01 -10.26 3.35
N ILE A 49 -7.21 -9.95 2.34
CA ILE A 49 -7.42 -8.83 1.40
C ILE A 49 -7.91 -9.45 0.09
N TYR A 50 -9.12 -9.09 -0.33
CA TYR A 50 -9.73 -9.65 -1.54
C TYR A 50 -9.51 -8.73 -2.74
N THR A 51 -9.05 -9.30 -3.85
CA THR A 51 -8.88 -8.53 -5.10
C THR A 51 -10.20 -8.43 -5.84
N ILE A 52 -10.60 -7.19 -6.17
CA ILE A 52 -11.84 -6.90 -6.91
C ILE A 52 -11.59 -5.93 -8.06
N ALA A 53 -12.30 -6.13 -9.16
CA ALA A 53 -12.24 -5.20 -10.28
C ALA A 53 -13.10 -3.95 -10.00
N PRO A 54 -12.64 -2.73 -10.36
CA PRO A 54 -13.44 -1.52 -10.24
C PRO A 54 -14.45 -1.41 -11.38
N GLN A 55 -15.46 -2.30 -11.36
CA GLN A 55 -16.53 -2.41 -12.35
C GLN A 55 -17.89 -2.27 -11.66
N GLN A 56 -18.84 -1.63 -12.35
CA GLN A 56 -20.16 -1.29 -11.80
C GLN A 56 -21.27 -2.27 -12.24
N ASP A 57 -20.90 -3.40 -12.87
CA ASP A 57 -21.87 -4.42 -13.25
C ASP A 57 -22.45 -5.17 -12.03
N LYS A 58 -23.60 -5.81 -12.26
CA LYS A 58 -24.36 -6.50 -11.21
C LYS A 58 -23.55 -7.63 -10.56
N ALA A 59 -22.84 -8.43 -11.35
CA ALA A 59 -22.08 -9.57 -10.84
C ALA A 59 -20.95 -9.12 -9.91
N ASN A 60 -20.23 -8.05 -10.28
CA ASN A 60 -19.16 -7.50 -9.44
C ASN A 60 -19.68 -6.88 -8.14
N LYS A 61 -20.86 -6.23 -8.19
CA LYS A 61 -21.51 -5.70 -6.97
C LYS A 61 -22.01 -6.82 -6.04
N GLU A 62 -22.56 -7.88 -6.59
CA GLU A 62 -22.94 -9.06 -5.81
C GLU A 62 -21.72 -9.73 -5.17
N LEU A 63 -20.61 -9.83 -5.91
CA LEU A 63 -19.35 -10.32 -5.39
C LEU A 63 -18.83 -9.42 -4.26
N LEU A 64 -18.81 -8.09 -4.46
CA LEU A 64 -18.39 -7.13 -3.44
C LEU A 64 -19.21 -7.31 -2.16
N ARG A 65 -20.54 -7.38 -2.28
CA ARG A 65 -21.41 -7.60 -1.12
C ARG A 65 -21.07 -8.90 -0.41
N LYS A 66 -20.92 -9.99 -1.14
CA LYS A 66 -20.58 -11.31 -0.58
C LYS A 66 -19.25 -11.29 0.18
N VAL A 67 -18.20 -10.69 -0.36
CA VAL A 67 -16.90 -10.69 0.32
C VAL A 67 -16.89 -9.77 1.55
N VAL A 68 -17.66 -8.69 1.54
CA VAL A 68 -17.74 -7.75 2.66
C VAL A 68 -18.70 -8.24 3.75
N GLU A 69 -19.92 -8.64 3.40
CA GLU A 69 -20.96 -8.99 4.37
C GLU A 69 -20.88 -10.44 4.84
N ASP A 70 -20.66 -11.41 3.93
CA ASP A 70 -20.71 -12.84 4.29
C ASP A 70 -19.34 -13.36 4.75
N TYR A 71 -18.25 -12.92 4.11
CA TYR A 71 -16.89 -13.35 4.45
C TYR A 71 -16.18 -12.40 5.41
N LYS A 72 -16.67 -11.17 5.56
CA LYS A 72 -16.10 -10.13 6.43
C LYS A 72 -14.58 -10.00 6.25
N VAL A 73 -14.15 -9.85 5.00
CA VAL A 73 -12.72 -9.66 4.68
C VAL A 73 -12.17 -8.40 5.35
N GLY A 74 -10.88 -8.43 5.72
CA GLY A 74 -10.22 -7.31 6.39
C GLY A 74 -9.87 -6.17 5.45
N GLY A 75 -9.81 -6.42 4.13
CA GLY A 75 -9.48 -5.40 3.17
C GLY A 75 -9.80 -5.76 1.73
N LEU A 76 -9.64 -4.77 0.86
CA LEU A 76 -9.81 -4.90 -0.58
C LEU A 76 -8.57 -4.40 -1.31
N LEU A 77 -8.21 -5.08 -2.40
CA LEU A 77 -7.24 -4.66 -3.40
C LEU A 77 -7.98 -4.41 -4.72
N PHE A 78 -7.98 -3.19 -5.21
CA PHE A 78 -8.57 -2.90 -6.52
C PHE A 78 -7.60 -3.21 -7.66
N SER A 79 -8.04 -4.02 -8.61
CA SER A 79 -7.34 -4.25 -9.87
C SER A 79 -7.51 -3.07 -10.83
N GLY A 80 -7.00 -3.16 -12.07
CA GLY A 80 -7.05 -2.05 -13.02
C GLY A 80 -8.45 -1.67 -13.49
N GLY A 81 -8.71 -0.36 -13.63
CA GLY A 81 -9.99 0.15 -14.12
C GLY A 81 -10.11 1.67 -14.10
N LEU A 82 -11.34 2.16 -13.97
CA LEU A 82 -11.62 3.59 -13.86
C LEU A 82 -11.54 4.06 -12.41
N MET A 83 -10.88 5.19 -12.18
CA MET A 83 -10.75 5.83 -10.88
C MET A 83 -12.13 6.05 -10.21
N GLN A 84 -13.10 6.59 -10.96
CA GLN A 84 -14.44 6.86 -10.42
C GLN A 84 -15.14 5.61 -9.90
N ASN A 85 -14.99 4.50 -10.63
CA ASN A 85 -15.59 3.22 -10.22
C ASN A 85 -14.95 2.68 -8.93
N GLN A 86 -13.63 2.82 -8.79
CA GLN A 86 -12.93 2.43 -7.56
C GLN A 86 -13.44 3.22 -6.36
N VAL A 87 -13.56 4.55 -6.48
CA VAL A 87 -14.09 5.40 -5.40
C VAL A 87 -15.51 5.02 -5.02
N MET A 88 -16.38 4.81 -6.01
CA MET A 88 -17.78 4.41 -5.76
C MET A 88 -17.88 3.07 -5.03
N LEU A 89 -17.10 2.06 -5.47
CA LEU A 89 -17.10 0.74 -4.83
C LEU A 89 -16.43 0.77 -3.45
N THR A 90 -15.39 1.60 -3.26
CA THR A 90 -14.80 1.81 -1.93
C THR A 90 -15.84 2.37 -0.94
N ASN A 91 -16.57 3.40 -1.35
CA ASN A 91 -17.61 4.00 -0.50
C ASN A 91 -18.77 3.01 -0.24
N GLU A 92 -19.15 2.22 -1.23
CA GLU A 92 -20.18 1.18 -1.08
C GLU A 92 -19.71 0.08 -0.11
N ALA A 93 -18.49 -0.41 -0.27
CA ALA A 93 -17.90 -1.42 0.60
C ALA A 93 -17.77 -0.96 2.05
N GLN A 94 -17.28 0.27 2.28
CA GLN A 94 -17.14 0.84 3.62
C GLN A 94 -18.49 1.03 4.33
N ARG A 95 -19.56 1.34 3.59
CA ARG A 95 -20.91 1.43 4.17
C ARG A 95 -21.50 0.07 4.58
N MET A 96 -21.12 -1.00 3.87
CA MET A 96 -21.58 -2.36 4.16
C MET A 96 -20.76 -3.03 5.28
N ALA A 97 -19.50 -2.61 5.43
CA ALA A 97 -18.55 -3.27 6.33
C ALA A 97 -18.89 -3.00 7.80
N GLU A 98 -18.97 -4.06 8.60
CA GLU A 98 -19.10 -3.95 10.06
C GLU A 98 -17.80 -3.49 10.72
N VAL A 99 -16.67 -3.98 10.23
CA VAL A 99 -15.33 -3.51 10.58
C VAL A 99 -14.79 -2.73 9.39
N PRO A 100 -14.29 -1.49 9.57
CA PRO A 100 -13.76 -0.71 8.46
C PRO A 100 -12.71 -1.48 7.66
N LEU A 101 -12.85 -1.48 6.34
CA LEU A 101 -11.96 -2.20 5.44
C LEU A 101 -10.65 -1.46 5.24
N MET A 102 -9.55 -2.20 5.20
CA MET A 102 -8.27 -1.71 4.72
C MET A 102 -8.27 -1.72 3.19
N ILE A 103 -8.27 -0.56 2.57
CA ILE A 103 -8.18 -0.45 1.11
C ILE A 103 -6.70 -0.39 0.73
N THR A 104 -6.28 -1.35 -0.08
CA THR A 104 -4.91 -1.50 -0.52
C THR A 104 -4.79 -1.29 -2.02
N PHE A 105 -3.60 -0.95 -2.47
CA PHE A 105 -3.33 -0.66 -3.85
C PHE A 105 -1.94 -1.16 -4.28
N ASP A 106 -1.80 -1.54 -5.54
CA ASP A 106 -0.53 -1.94 -6.15
C ASP A 106 -0.11 -0.87 -7.17
N GLY A 107 0.41 0.25 -6.64
CA GLY A 107 0.80 1.43 -7.39
C GLY A 107 2.30 1.73 -7.29
N GLU A 108 3.14 0.87 -7.88
CA GLU A 108 4.60 0.95 -7.77
C GLU A 108 5.15 2.29 -8.28
N TRP A 109 4.59 2.84 -9.36
CA TRP A 109 4.89 4.17 -9.91
C TRP A 109 3.67 5.07 -9.92
N GLY A 110 2.85 4.99 -8.86
CA GLY A 110 1.65 5.79 -8.69
C GLY A 110 0.38 5.09 -9.16
N LEU A 111 -0.74 5.75 -8.96
CA LEU A 111 -2.06 5.15 -9.16
C LEU A 111 -2.37 4.84 -10.63
N ALA A 112 -1.77 5.58 -11.57
CA ALA A 112 -1.96 5.35 -13.00
C ALA A 112 -1.42 3.99 -13.49
N MET A 113 -0.63 3.29 -12.67
CA MET A 113 -0.28 1.90 -12.94
C MET A 113 -1.53 1.03 -13.11
N ARG A 114 -2.61 1.35 -12.42
CA ARG A 114 -3.86 0.55 -12.39
C ARG A 114 -5.09 1.37 -12.76
N LEU A 115 -5.16 2.64 -12.39
CA LEU A 115 -6.38 3.45 -12.52
C LEU A 115 -6.25 4.50 -13.61
N ARG A 116 -7.10 4.39 -14.61
CA ARG A 116 -7.27 5.45 -15.62
C ARG A 116 -7.95 6.66 -14.98
N GLY A 117 -7.49 7.85 -15.35
CA GLY A 117 -7.98 9.13 -14.82
C GLY A 117 -7.14 9.68 -13.66
N THR A 118 -6.02 9.03 -13.31
CA THR A 118 -5.04 9.52 -12.35
C THR A 118 -3.78 10.01 -13.07
N PRO A 119 -2.98 10.93 -12.44
CA PRO A 119 -1.71 11.38 -13.00
C PRO A 119 -0.75 10.21 -13.24
N ASN A 120 -0.08 10.23 -14.39
CA ASN A 120 0.87 9.19 -14.77
C ASN A 120 2.30 9.65 -14.47
N PHE A 121 3.03 8.83 -13.73
CA PHE A 121 4.45 9.03 -13.43
C PHE A 121 5.32 8.06 -14.25
N PRO A 122 6.60 8.39 -14.46
CA PRO A 122 7.56 7.47 -15.05
C PRO A 122 7.71 6.19 -14.21
N ARG A 123 8.17 5.11 -14.84
CA ARG A 123 8.55 3.89 -14.11
C ARG A 123 9.77 4.12 -13.23
N ASN A 124 9.92 3.27 -12.21
CA ASN A 124 10.93 3.41 -11.17
C ASN A 124 12.37 3.49 -11.73
N MET A 125 12.68 2.78 -12.81
CA MET A 125 14.01 2.86 -13.45
C MET A 125 14.36 4.29 -13.90
N VAL A 126 13.38 5.03 -14.41
CA VAL A 126 13.55 6.44 -14.79
C VAL A 126 13.70 7.32 -13.54
N LEU A 127 12.85 7.08 -12.52
CA LEU A 127 12.93 7.78 -11.23
C LEU A 127 14.27 7.52 -10.53
N GLY A 128 14.85 6.33 -10.72
CA GLY A 128 16.17 5.95 -10.20
C GLY A 128 17.33 6.80 -10.75
N CYS A 129 17.16 7.46 -11.90
CA CYS A 129 18.16 8.38 -12.47
C CYS A 129 18.19 9.75 -11.77
N ILE A 130 17.19 10.09 -10.96
CA ILE A 130 17.12 11.34 -10.24
C ILE A 130 18.19 11.35 -9.14
N GLN A 131 19.07 12.36 -9.13
CA GLN A 131 20.17 12.44 -8.16
C GLN A 131 19.73 13.03 -6.81
N ASN A 132 18.68 13.84 -6.80
CA ASN A 132 18.17 14.46 -5.59
C ASN A 132 17.03 13.62 -4.99
N ASP A 133 17.32 12.87 -3.95
CA ASP A 133 16.36 11.99 -3.28
C ASP A 133 15.20 12.74 -2.60
N THR A 134 15.32 14.05 -2.37
CA THR A 134 14.21 14.89 -1.91
C THR A 134 13.06 14.87 -2.92
N LEU A 135 13.35 14.81 -4.23
CA LEU A 135 12.31 14.72 -5.26
C LEU A 135 11.59 13.37 -5.23
N ILE A 136 12.28 12.30 -4.83
CA ILE A 136 11.66 10.97 -4.65
C ILE A 136 10.78 10.97 -3.39
N TYR A 137 11.20 11.65 -2.34
CA TYR A 137 10.37 11.85 -1.15
C TYR A 137 9.10 12.64 -1.48
N GLU A 138 9.22 13.77 -2.19
CA GLU A 138 8.06 14.58 -2.62
C GLU A 138 7.13 13.80 -3.57
N TYR A 139 7.70 12.98 -4.46
CA TYR A 139 6.93 12.04 -5.27
C TYR A 139 6.13 11.06 -4.41
N GLY A 140 6.75 10.50 -3.37
CA GLY A 140 6.05 9.63 -2.39
C GLY A 140 4.90 10.36 -1.68
N ARG A 141 5.13 11.62 -1.29
CA ARG A 141 4.10 12.49 -0.71
C ARG A 141 2.91 12.72 -1.65
N GLU A 142 3.20 12.95 -2.93
CA GLU A 142 2.15 13.16 -3.93
C GLU A 142 1.34 11.88 -4.19
N VAL A 143 2.01 10.72 -4.28
CA VAL A 143 1.30 9.43 -4.40
C VAL A 143 0.44 9.18 -3.17
N ALA A 144 0.93 9.49 -1.96
CA ALA A 144 0.14 9.38 -0.73
C ALA A 144 -1.10 10.28 -0.74
N ARG A 145 -0.95 11.53 -1.22
CA ARG A 145 -2.09 12.46 -1.37
C ARG A 145 -3.16 11.86 -2.27
N GLN A 146 -2.77 11.32 -3.44
CA GLN A 146 -3.69 10.67 -4.37
C GLN A 146 -4.35 9.43 -3.75
N CYS A 147 -3.58 8.59 -3.06
CA CYS A 147 -4.11 7.42 -2.35
C CYS A 147 -5.19 7.83 -1.34
N ARG A 148 -4.93 8.83 -0.53
CA ARG A 148 -5.88 9.31 0.49
C ARG A 148 -7.16 9.88 -0.12
N GLU A 149 -7.07 10.60 -1.21
CA GLU A 149 -8.25 11.12 -1.94
C GLU A 149 -9.14 10.00 -2.47
N LEU A 150 -8.55 8.84 -2.81
CA LEU A 150 -9.28 7.67 -3.28
C LEU A 150 -9.63 6.67 -2.16
N GLY A 151 -9.35 7.01 -0.90
CA GLY A 151 -9.64 6.17 0.26
C GLY A 151 -8.72 4.95 0.40
N VAL A 152 -7.49 5.02 -0.15
CA VAL A 152 -6.48 3.97 -0.06
C VAL A 152 -5.56 4.22 1.14
N GLN A 153 -5.41 3.22 2.02
CA GLN A 153 -4.58 3.29 3.22
C GLN A 153 -3.21 2.64 3.07
N VAL A 154 -3.06 1.66 2.17
CA VAL A 154 -1.82 0.91 1.97
C VAL A 154 -1.45 0.88 0.49
N ASN A 155 -0.22 1.24 0.16
CA ASN A 155 0.32 1.02 -1.18
C ASN A 155 1.41 -0.05 -1.13
N PHE A 156 1.26 -1.12 -1.92
CA PHE A 156 2.27 -2.18 -2.09
C PHE A 156 3.44 -1.68 -2.95
N ALA A 157 4.13 -0.70 -2.43
CA ALA A 157 5.28 0.01 -2.98
C ALA A 157 6.16 0.54 -1.83
N PRO A 158 7.43 0.79 -2.08
CA PRO A 158 8.19 0.69 -3.32
C PRO A 158 8.70 -0.72 -3.65
N VAL A 159 9.14 -0.89 -4.91
CA VAL A 159 9.93 -2.04 -5.32
C VAL A 159 11.37 -1.84 -4.86
N ALA A 160 11.84 -2.73 -4.00
CA ALA A 160 13.19 -2.71 -3.42
C ALA A 160 14.17 -3.66 -4.13
N ASP A 161 13.68 -4.41 -5.11
CA ASP A 161 14.52 -5.29 -5.93
C ASP A 161 15.59 -4.51 -6.68
N VAL A 162 16.83 -5.00 -6.64
CA VAL A 162 17.95 -4.50 -7.44
C VAL A 162 17.97 -5.22 -8.79
N ASN A 163 18.05 -4.46 -9.89
CA ASN A 163 18.06 -5.06 -11.24
C ASN A 163 19.43 -5.64 -11.58
N ILE A 164 19.82 -6.71 -10.91
CA ILE A 164 21.11 -7.41 -11.12
C ILE A 164 21.17 -8.21 -12.41
N ASN A 165 20.02 -8.45 -13.05
CA ASN A 165 19.92 -9.15 -14.32
C ASN A 165 19.03 -8.36 -15.29
N PRO A 166 19.60 -7.63 -16.27
CA PRO A 166 18.83 -6.83 -17.21
C PRO A 166 17.90 -7.64 -18.12
N LYS A 167 18.09 -8.96 -18.20
CA LYS A 167 17.22 -9.88 -18.95
C LYS A 167 16.06 -10.41 -18.12
N ASN A 168 15.95 -10.04 -16.84
CA ASN A 168 14.82 -10.44 -16.01
C ASN A 168 13.52 -9.83 -16.57
N PRO A 169 12.54 -10.65 -17.00
CA PRO A 169 11.35 -10.14 -17.64
C PRO A 169 10.33 -9.54 -16.64
N VAL A 170 10.53 -9.79 -15.35
CA VAL A 170 9.55 -9.43 -14.30
C VAL A 170 9.93 -8.11 -13.61
N ILE A 171 11.15 -8.00 -13.08
CA ILE A 171 11.59 -6.80 -12.35
C ILE A 171 11.95 -5.69 -13.32
N ASN A 172 13.01 -5.81 -14.07
CA ASN A 172 13.42 -4.88 -15.13
C ASN A 172 13.16 -3.40 -14.73
N THR A 173 12.36 -2.69 -15.51
CA THR A 173 12.03 -1.25 -15.31
C THR A 173 11.20 -0.94 -14.06
N ARG A 174 10.77 -1.95 -13.31
CA ARG A 174 10.12 -1.78 -12.01
C ARG A 174 11.12 -1.46 -10.89
N SER A 175 12.39 -1.86 -11.04
CA SER A 175 13.46 -1.48 -10.12
C SER A 175 13.89 -0.03 -10.30
N PHE A 176 14.42 0.59 -9.24
CA PHE A 176 15.07 1.90 -9.31
C PHE A 176 16.49 1.85 -9.91
N GLY A 177 17.01 0.69 -10.25
CA GLY A 177 18.29 0.54 -10.93
C GLY A 177 19.11 -0.68 -10.51
N GLU A 178 20.39 -0.64 -10.89
CA GLU A 178 21.32 -1.76 -10.74
C GLU A 178 22.25 -1.62 -9.53
N SER A 179 22.35 -0.41 -8.96
CA SER A 179 23.14 -0.14 -7.75
C SER A 179 22.31 -0.38 -6.50
N PRO A 180 22.71 -1.32 -5.62
CA PRO A 180 22.00 -1.57 -4.36
C PRO A 180 21.86 -0.30 -3.48
N PHE A 181 22.91 0.54 -3.46
CA PHE A 181 22.91 1.78 -2.68
C PHE A 181 21.91 2.80 -3.24
N ASN A 182 21.87 2.97 -4.56
CA ASN A 182 20.92 3.88 -5.20
C ASN A 182 19.48 3.39 -4.98
N VAL A 183 19.22 2.08 -5.17
CA VAL A 183 17.91 1.48 -4.92
C VAL A 183 17.49 1.70 -3.47
N ALA A 184 18.37 1.43 -2.51
CA ALA A 184 18.07 1.63 -1.09
C ALA A 184 17.70 3.09 -0.77
N ASN A 185 18.45 4.07 -1.29
CA ASN A 185 18.16 5.49 -1.08
C ASN A 185 16.78 5.88 -1.65
N LYS A 186 16.45 5.43 -2.87
CA LYS A 186 15.14 5.68 -3.49
C LYS A 186 14.00 5.03 -2.71
N VAL A 187 14.20 3.78 -2.28
CA VAL A 187 13.21 3.05 -1.46
C VAL A 187 12.95 3.76 -0.15
N VAL A 188 13.99 4.18 0.56
CA VAL A 188 13.84 4.93 1.83
C VAL A 188 13.12 6.26 1.61
N ALA A 189 13.52 7.02 0.59
CA ALA A 189 12.91 8.32 0.30
C ALA A 189 11.43 8.17 -0.08
N TYR A 190 11.11 7.21 -0.94
CA TYR A 190 9.73 6.97 -1.37
C TYR A 190 8.85 6.47 -0.24
N SER A 191 9.32 5.46 0.53
CA SER A 191 8.59 4.95 1.70
C SER A 191 8.30 6.04 2.71
N LYS A 192 9.33 6.84 3.05
CA LYS A 192 9.17 7.97 3.96
C LYS A 192 8.15 8.99 3.43
N GLY A 193 8.18 9.30 2.15
CA GLY A 193 7.18 10.17 1.52
C GLY A 193 5.76 9.64 1.62
N LEU A 194 5.55 8.34 1.36
CA LEU A 194 4.25 7.68 1.53
C LEU A 194 3.76 7.77 2.98
N GLU A 195 4.60 7.42 3.94
CA GLU A 195 4.23 7.34 5.37
C GLU A 195 4.02 8.72 5.99
N ASP A 196 4.88 9.69 5.70
CA ASP A 196 4.68 11.09 6.11
C ASP A 196 3.43 11.70 5.42
N GLY A 197 3.01 11.15 4.29
CA GLY A 197 1.76 11.45 3.59
C GLY A 197 0.53 10.73 4.16
N GLY A 198 0.69 9.82 5.13
CA GLY A 198 -0.40 9.12 5.79
C GLY A 198 -0.86 7.84 5.09
N VAL A 199 0.01 7.21 4.29
CA VAL A 199 -0.23 5.93 3.61
C VAL A 199 0.87 4.94 3.99
N LEU A 200 0.48 3.75 4.43
CA LEU A 200 1.44 2.69 4.74
C LEU A 200 2.17 2.22 3.48
N SER A 201 3.50 2.20 3.54
CA SER A 201 4.35 1.65 2.49
C SER A 201 4.64 0.18 2.72
N VAL A 202 4.76 -0.59 1.64
CA VAL A 202 5.14 -2.01 1.70
C VAL A 202 6.24 -2.27 0.69
N SER A 203 7.47 -2.19 1.16
CA SER A 203 8.63 -2.53 0.33
C SER A 203 8.59 -4.01 -0.08
N LYS A 204 8.89 -4.28 -1.36
CA LYS A 204 8.79 -5.61 -1.96
C LYS A 204 9.89 -5.85 -2.99
N HIS A 205 10.24 -7.06 -3.34
CA HIS A 205 9.66 -8.34 -2.92
C HIS A 205 10.63 -9.05 -1.99
N PHE A 206 10.11 -9.71 -0.98
CA PHE A 206 10.89 -10.51 -0.05
C PHE A 206 10.58 -12.00 -0.29
N PRO A 207 11.55 -12.89 -0.17
CA PRO A 207 12.99 -12.77 0.08
C PRO A 207 13.74 -12.38 -1.15
#